data_d99a9a1c8100dc5bd14758de4d9be44b
#
_entry.id   d99a9a1c8100dc5bd14758de4d9be44b
#
_cell.length_a   1.000
_cell.length_b   1.000
_cell.length_c   1.000
_cell.angle_alpha   90.00
_cell.angle_beta   90.00
_cell.angle_gamma   90.00
#
_symmetry.space_group_name_H-M   'P 1'
#
loop_
_entity.id
_entity.type
_entity.pdbx_description
1 polymer ?
#
loop_
_entity_poly.entity_id
_entity_poly.type
_entity_poly.pdbx_seq_one_letter_code
_entity_poly.pdbx_strand_id
1 'polypeptide(L)'
;MAICGQSALEGAKKIHVFARPTSRYWERAAAMAEKMSHMTECQMILHEMDDHTALKDALEESNLLINATSVGMVPDVTGTVIPDKTLFHPELTVADVVYEPRETRLLREAREAGCPTFNGMYMLLHQGVKAFHIWTGLDMPVEIVREKYFK
;
A
#
# COMPACT_ATOMS: atom_id res chain seq x y z
N MET A 1 -7.55 -0.54 -4.24
CA MET A 1 -8.73 -1.44 -4.32
C MET A 1 -8.32 -2.91 -4.11
N ALA A 2 -7.48 -3.53 -4.96
CA ALA A 2 -7.10 -4.94 -4.82
C ALA A 2 -6.45 -5.26 -3.46
N ILE A 3 -5.53 -4.41 -3.01
CA ILE A 3 -4.86 -4.56 -1.70
C ILE A 3 -5.90 -4.56 -0.57
N CYS A 4 -6.80 -3.57 -0.53
CA CYS A 4 -7.82 -3.49 0.53
C CYS A 4 -8.71 -4.74 0.56
N GLY A 5 -9.19 -5.19 -0.62
CA GLY A 5 -10.02 -6.39 -0.71
C GLY A 5 -9.31 -7.64 -0.25
N GLN A 6 -8.06 -7.84 -0.67
CA GLN A 6 -7.27 -8.99 -0.23
C GLN A 6 -6.99 -8.93 1.27
N SER A 7 -6.60 -7.76 1.80
CA SER A 7 -6.35 -7.59 3.23
C SER A 7 -7.59 -7.90 4.08
N ALA A 8 -8.77 -7.48 3.64
CA ALA A 8 -10.02 -7.80 4.33
C ALA A 8 -10.31 -9.31 4.33
N LEU A 9 -10.09 -9.99 3.20
CA LEU A 9 -10.25 -11.44 3.07
C LEU A 9 -9.23 -12.23 3.90
N GLU A 10 -8.01 -11.69 4.10
CA GLU A 10 -6.95 -12.27 4.94
C GLU A 10 -7.11 -11.94 6.43
N GLY A 11 -8.20 -11.27 6.83
CA GLY A 11 -8.56 -11.07 8.22
C GLY A 11 -8.11 -9.75 8.85
N ALA A 12 -7.82 -8.72 8.03
CA ALA A 12 -7.65 -7.37 8.55
C ALA A 12 -8.95 -6.93 9.26
N LYS A 13 -8.84 -6.45 10.50
CA LYS A 13 -10.00 -6.06 11.32
C LYS A 13 -10.55 -4.69 10.92
N LYS A 14 -9.65 -3.75 10.61
CA LYS A 14 -10.00 -2.40 10.23
C LYS A 14 -9.09 -1.93 9.09
N ILE A 15 -9.66 -1.25 8.11
CA ILE A 15 -8.94 -0.66 6.98
C ILE A 15 -9.43 0.77 6.78
N HIS A 16 -8.53 1.75 6.91
CA HIS A 16 -8.77 3.12 6.54
C HIS A 16 -8.29 3.34 5.11
N VAL A 17 -9.17 3.84 4.24
CA VAL A 17 -8.87 4.12 2.85
C VAL A 17 -8.93 5.63 2.64
N PHE A 18 -7.80 6.25 2.29
CA PHE A 18 -7.73 7.67 1.97
C PHE A 18 -7.72 7.85 0.45
N ALA A 19 -8.66 8.62 -0.07
CA ALA A 19 -8.78 8.89 -1.49
C ALA A 19 -9.27 10.32 -1.76
N ARG A 20 -9.01 10.83 -2.97
CA ARG A 20 -9.53 12.15 -3.36
C ARG A 20 -11.00 12.01 -3.77
N PRO A 21 -11.92 12.83 -3.23
CA PRO A 21 -13.34 12.79 -3.62
C PRO A 21 -13.56 13.03 -5.12
N THR A 22 -12.69 13.82 -5.73
CA THR A 22 -12.71 14.11 -7.19
C THR A 22 -12.18 12.96 -8.05
N SER A 23 -11.69 11.88 -7.44
CA SER A 23 -11.20 10.71 -8.17
C SER A 23 -12.37 9.96 -8.82
N ARG A 24 -12.21 9.60 -10.11
CA ARG A 24 -13.15 8.69 -10.80
C ARG A 24 -13.34 7.33 -10.11
N TYR A 25 -12.51 7.02 -9.12
CA TYR A 25 -12.58 5.76 -8.37
C TYR A 25 -13.24 5.91 -7.00
N TRP A 26 -13.68 7.12 -6.62
CA TRP A 26 -14.29 7.38 -5.30
C TRP A 26 -15.52 6.50 -5.04
N GLU A 27 -16.49 6.52 -5.96
CA GLU A 27 -17.70 5.71 -5.86
C GLU A 27 -17.40 4.20 -5.79
N ARG A 28 -16.39 3.75 -6.53
CA ARG A 28 -15.96 2.35 -6.49
C ARG A 28 -15.29 1.99 -5.17
N ALA A 29 -14.57 2.93 -4.54
CA ALA A 29 -13.98 2.74 -3.23
C ALA A 29 -15.07 2.65 -2.15
N ALA A 30 -16.08 3.52 -2.20
CA ALA A 30 -17.23 3.50 -1.30
C ALA A 30 -18.02 2.18 -1.42
N ALA A 31 -18.38 1.78 -2.63
CA ALA A 31 -19.09 0.52 -2.89
C ALA A 31 -18.27 -0.71 -2.44
N MET A 32 -16.96 -0.66 -2.56
CA MET A 32 -16.09 -1.74 -2.09
C MET A 32 -16.01 -1.77 -0.57
N ALA A 33 -15.93 -0.63 0.10
CA ALA A 33 -15.93 -0.55 1.56
C ALA A 33 -17.20 -1.17 2.13
N GLU A 34 -18.36 -0.80 1.59
CA GLU A 34 -19.66 -1.39 1.94
C GLU A 34 -19.67 -2.91 1.71
N LYS A 35 -19.28 -3.34 0.49
CA LYS A 35 -19.25 -4.77 0.15
C LYS A 35 -18.35 -5.58 1.08
N MET A 36 -17.14 -5.11 1.38
CA MET A 36 -16.21 -5.84 2.25
C MET A 36 -16.70 -5.91 3.68
N SER A 37 -17.31 -4.85 4.20
CA SER A 37 -17.91 -4.84 5.54
C SER A 37 -19.11 -5.82 5.68
N HIS A 38 -19.77 -6.16 4.57
CA HIS A 38 -20.83 -7.19 4.56
C HIS A 38 -20.29 -8.62 4.35
N MET A 39 -19.18 -8.78 3.64
CA MET A 39 -18.63 -10.10 3.30
C MET A 39 -17.61 -10.63 4.29
N THR A 40 -17.04 -9.75 5.10
CA THR A 40 -15.97 -10.06 6.05
C THR A 40 -16.26 -9.37 7.39
N GLU A 41 -15.49 -9.69 8.43
CA GLU A 41 -15.53 -8.97 9.71
C GLU A 41 -14.71 -7.67 9.68
N CYS A 42 -14.17 -7.28 8.53
CA CYS A 42 -13.36 -6.10 8.36
C CYS A 42 -14.20 -4.83 8.32
N GLN A 43 -13.95 -3.91 9.22
CA GLN A 43 -14.49 -2.55 9.13
C GLN A 43 -13.65 -1.74 8.13
N MET A 44 -14.22 -1.41 6.96
CA MET A 44 -13.54 -0.59 5.95
C MET A 44 -14.14 0.81 5.93
N ILE A 45 -13.32 1.83 6.17
CA ILE A 45 -13.74 3.24 6.30
C ILE A 45 -13.06 4.05 5.21
N LEU A 46 -13.85 4.78 4.42
CA LEU A 46 -13.35 5.67 3.38
C LEU A 46 -13.27 7.10 3.94
N HIS A 47 -12.12 7.74 3.76
CA HIS A 47 -11.82 9.11 4.17
C HIS A 47 -11.42 9.95 2.97
N GLU A 48 -11.63 11.26 3.06
CA GLU A 48 -11.05 12.20 2.13
C GLU A 48 -9.54 12.33 2.35
N MET A 49 -8.77 12.44 1.26
CA MET A 49 -7.31 12.52 1.32
C MET A 49 -6.81 13.73 2.12
N ASP A 50 -7.60 14.80 2.17
CA ASP A 50 -7.24 16.06 2.82
C ASP A 50 -7.73 16.15 4.27
N ASP A 51 -8.37 15.10 4.80
CA ASP A 51 -8.75 15.02 6.21
C ASP A 51 -7.55 14.61 7.07
N HIS A 52 -6.76 15.62 7.44
CA HIS A 52 -5.55 15.43 8.24
C HIS A 52 -5.83 14.93 9.65
N THR A 53 -7.00 15.24 10.20
CA THR A 53 -7.40 14.74 11.54
C THR A 53 -7.67 13.25 11.48
N ALA A 54 -8.51 12.82 10.53
CA ALA A 54 -8.76 11.40 10.31
C ALA A 54 -7.48 10.62 9.95
N LEU A 55 -6.55 11.24 9.19
CA LEU A 55 -5.27 10.62 8.87
C LEU A 55 -4.42 10.38 10.12
N LYS A 56 -4.33 11.35 11.01
CA LYS A 56 -3.60 11.22 12.27
C LYS A 56 -4.21 10.11 13.12
N ASP A 57 -5.51 10.15 13.36
CA ASP A 57 -6.21 9.16 14.20
C ASP A 57 -6.07 7.74 13.60
N ALA A 58 -6.19 7.61 12.27
CA ALA A 58 -6.00 6.34 11.58
C ALA A 58 -4.57 5.80 11.72
N LEU A 59 -3.55 6.64 11.65
CA LEU A 59 -2.15 6.21 11.80
C LEU A 59 -1.82 5.79 13.22
N GLU A 60 -2.37 6.48 14.23
CA GLU A 60 -2.19 6.13 15.65
C GLU A 60 -2.73 4.74 16.00
N GLU A 61 -3.81 4.28 15.33
CA GLU A 61 -4.39 2.95 15.58
C GLU A 61 -3.92 1.88 14.58
N SER A 62 -3.15 2.24 13.55
CA SER A 62 -2.72 1.32 12.49
C SER A 62 -1.37 0.69 12.80
N ASN A 63 -1.20 -0.56 12.36
CA ASN A 63 0.08 -1.26 12.36
C ASN A 63 0.69 -1.40 10.95
N LEU A 64 -0.04 -0.99 9.90
CA LEU A 64 0.41 -1.03 8.52
C LEU A 64 -0.14 0.16 7.73
N LEU A 65 0.76 0.95 7.14
CA LEU A 65 0.47 1.98 6.14
C LEU A 65 0.93 1.49 4.76
N ILE A 66 0.07 1.62 3.76
CA ILE A 66 0.42 1.27 2.37
C ILE A 66 0.16 2.46 1.46
N ASN A 67 1.19 3.00 0.83
CA ASN A 67 1.02 3.90 -0.31
C ASN A 67 0.69 3.07 -1.55
N ALA A 68 -0.55 3.13 -2.00
CA ALA A 68 -1.03 2.49 -3.23
C ALA A 68 -1.28 3.51 -4.37
N THR A 69 -0.58 4.64 -4.31
CA THR A 69 -0.63 5.71 -5.33
C THR A 69 0.67 5.77 -6.14
N SER A 70 0.75 6.68 -7.10
CA SER A 70 1.97 7.00 -7.82
C SER A 70 2.79 8.14 -7.18
N VAL A 71 2.40 8.64 -6.02
CA VAL A 71 3.14 9.71 -5.32
C VAL A 71 4.51 9.19 -4.89
N GLY A 72 5.56 9.93 -5.23
CA GLY A 72 6.95 9.53 -4.98
C GLY A 72 7.59 8.67 -6.07
N MET A 73 6.83 8.31 -7.14
CA MET A 73 7.35 7.63 -8.32
C MET A 73 8.01 8.62 -9.30
N VAL A 74 9.00 8.15 -10.06
CA VAL A 74 9.59 8.91 -11.17
C VAL A 74 8.48 9.42 -12.12
N PRO A 75 8.52 10.69 -12.61
CA PRO A 75 9.61 11.66 -12.47
C PRO A 75 9.59 12.51 -11.18
N ASP A 76 8.47 12.58 -10.45
CA ASP A 76 8.36 13.39 -9.22
C ASP A 76 8.61 12.53 -7.97
N VAL A 77 9.89 12.36 -7.66
CA VAL A 77 10.35 11.59 -6.50
C VAL A 77 10.29 12.34 -5.17
N THR A 78 9.90 13.62 -5.19
CA THR A 78 9.87 14.48 -3.99
C THR A 78 8.56 14.39 -3.21
N GLY A 79 7.52 13.85 -3.84
CA GLY A 79 6.20 13.68 -3.25
C GLY A 79 6.17 12.65 -2.11
N THR A 80 5.26 12.90 -1.15
CA THR A 80 4.91 11.93 -0.11
C THR A 80 3.41 12.01 0.19
N VAL A 81 2.80 10.90 0.58
CA VAL A 81 1.39 10.84 1.00
C VAL A 81 1.23 11.19 2.49
N ILE A 82 2.31 11.22 3.25
CA ILE A 82 2.33 11.63 4.66
C ILE A 82 3.15 12.91 4.76
N PRO A 83 2.50 14.09 4.82
CA PRO A 83 3.20 15.37 4.84
C PRO A 83 3.90 15.66 6.18
N ASP A 84 3.37 15.13 7.27
CA ASP A 84 3.92 15.30 8.62
C ASP A 84 4.61 14.00 9.08
N LYS A 85 5.94 13.98 9.04
CA LYS A 85 6.74 12.85 9.46
C LYS A 85 6.66 12.52 10.96
N THR A 86 6.11 13.40 11.78
CA THR A 86 5.90 13.13 13.21
C THR A 86 4.79 12.11 13.47
N LEU A 87 4.01 11.77 12.45
CA LEU A 87 2.96 10.75 12.50
C LEU A 87 3.53 9.31 12.40
N PHE A 88 4.80 9.14 12.03
CA PHE A 88 5.42 7.82 12.04
C PHE A 88 5.82 7.40 13.45
N HIS A 89 5.63 6.12 13.76
CA HIS A 89 6.04 5.51 15.03
C HIS A 89 6.59 4.10 14.80
N PRO A 90 7.49 3.57 15.66
CA PRO A 90 8.21 2.33 15.40
C PRO A 90 7.35 1.07 15.22
N GLU A 91 6.12 1.06 15.75
CA GLU A 91 5.18 -0.05 15.61
C GLU A 91 4.44 -0.03 14.26
N LEU A 92 4.51 1.09 13.51
CA LEU A 92 3.90 1.21 12.19
C LEU A 92 4.83 0.65 11.11
N THR A 93 4.43 -0.42 10.44
CA THR A 93 5.09 -0.87 9.21
C THR A 93 4.64 -0.02 8.03
N VAL A 94 5.58 0.48 7.23
CA VAL A 94 5.27 1.33 6.07
C VAL A 94 5.66 0.64 4.76
N ALA A 95 4.66 0.46 3.89
CA ALA A 95 4.81 -0.15 2.58
C ALA A 95 4.55 0.86 1.46
N ASP A 96 5.26 0.70 0.36
CA ASP A 96 5.02 1.47 -0.86
C ASP A 96 4.91 0.52 -2.06
N VAL A 97 3.88 0.66 -2.89
CA VAL A 97 3.77 -0.13 -4.13
C VAL A 97 4.73 0.38 -5.21
N VAL A 98 5.27 1.59 -5.03
CA VAL A 98 6.33 2.13 -5.90
C VAL A 98 7.61 1.31 -5.74
N TYR A 99 8.22 0.97 -6.86
CA TYR A 99 9.49 0.24 -6.93
C TYR A 99 10.59 1.04 -7.65
N GLU A 100 10.24 2.16 -8.28
CA GLU A 100 11.16 3.10 -8.94
C GLU A 100 10.81 4.54 -8.54
N PRO A 101 11.62 5.18 -7.69
CA PRO A 101 12.88 4.72 -7.09
C PRO A 101 12.67 3.56 -6.09
N ARG A 102 13.74 2.82 -5.79
CA ARG A 102 13.69 1.74 -4.79
C ARG A 102 13.37 2.23 -3.38
N GLU A 103 13.73 3.47 -3.09
CA GLU A 103 13.40 4.14 -1.83
C GLU A 103 12.72 5.47 -2.14
N THR A 104 11.41 5.53 -1.89
CA THR A 104 10.63 6.78 -1.98
C THR A 104 10.89 7.67 -0.78
N ARG A 105 10.51 8.95 -0.88
CA ARG A 105 10.56 9.87 0.27
C ARG A 105 9.78 9.31 1.45
N LEU A 106 8.61 8.73 1.21
CA LEU A 106 7.79 8.09 2.23
C LEU A 106 8.56 7.03 3.02
N LEU A 107 9.19 6.08 2.31
CA LEU A 107 9.95 4.98 2.95
C LEU A 107 11.17 5.48 3.70
N ARG A 108 11.88 6.49 3.16
CA ARG A 108 13.03 7.08 3.83
C ARG A 108 12.64 7.76 5.13
N GLU A 109 11.60 8.62 5.11
CA GLU A 109 11.12 9.33 6.31
C GLU A 109 10.58 8.36 7.38
N ALA A 110 9.86 7.32 6.97
CA ALA A 110 9.39 6.27 7.86
C ALA A 110 10.56 5.49 8.51
N ARG A 111 11.58 5.12 7.73
CA ARG A 111 12.76 4.45 8.25
C ARG A 111 13.56 5.32 9.23
N GLU A 112 13.69 6.62 8.94
CA GLU A 112 14.31 7.59 9.85
C GLU A 112 13.58 7.69 11.19
N ALA A 113 12.26 7.46 11.20
CA ALA A 113 11.43 7.40 12.41
C ALA A 113 11.44 6.02 13.10
N GLY A 114 12.17 5.03 12.56
CA GLY A 114 12.29 3.69 13.14
C GLY A 114 11.25 2.69 12.67
N CYS A 115 10.42 3.03 11.68
CA CYS A 115 9.43 2.12 11.12
C CYS A 115 10.09 0.99 10.30
N PRO A 116 9.63 -0.26 10.39
CA PRO A 116 9.89 -1.27 9.38
C PRO A 116 9.34 -0.82 8.02
N THR A 117 10.12 -0.98 6.94
CA THR A 117 9.72 -0.52 5.60
C THR A 117 9.95 -1.56 4.53
N PHE A 118 9.07 -1.60 3.51
CA PHE A 118 9.29 -2.38 2.29
C PHE A 118 8.67 -1.70 1.06
N ASN A 119 9.27 -1.93 -0.11
CA ASN A 119 8.86 -1.34 -1.37
C ASN A 119 8.11 -2.32 -2.28
N GLY A 120 7.68 -1.86 -3.45
CA GLY A 120 6.91 -2.62 -4.43
C GLY A 120 7.68 -3.71 -5.22
N MET A 121 8.98 -3.90 -4.97
CA MET A 121 9.80 -4.85 -5.74
C MET A 121 9.29 -6.29 -5.66
N TYR A 122 8.93 -6.77 -4.47
CA TYR A 122 8.39 -8.12 -4.33
C TYR A 122 7.00 -8.27 -4.96
N MET A 123 6.18 -7.22 -4.92
CA MET A 123 4.91 -7.21 -5.64
C MET A 123 5.16 -7.33 -7.16
N LEU A 124 6.13 -6.60 -7.70
CA LEU A 124 6.53 -6.70 -9.11
C LEU A 124 7.01 -8.12 -9.46
N LEU A 125 7.84 -8.74 -8.61
CA LEU A 125 8.30 -10.11 -8.80
C LEU A 125 7.14 -11.10 -8.84
N HIS A 126 6.28 -11.08 -7.83
CA HIS A 126 5.20 -12.06 -7.70
C HIS A 126 4.09 -11.90 -8.74
N GLN A 127 3.80 -10.67 -9.21
CA GLN A 127 2.92 -10.50 -10.37
C GLN A 127 3.53 -11.10 -11.64
N GLY A 128 4.85 -10.98 -11.82
CA GLY A 128 5.59 -11.62 -12.90
C GLY A 128 5.54 -13.14 -12.84
N VAL A 129 5.70 -13.73 -11.66
CA VAL A 129 5.53 -15.17 -11.42
C VAL A 129 4.16 -15.64 -11.88
N LYS A 130 3.11 -14.94 -11.46
CA LYS A 130 1.73 -15.29 -11.82
C LYS A 130 1.48 -15.16 -13.32
N ALA A 131 1.96 -14.10 -13.94
CA ALA A 131 1.83 -13.88 -15.37
C ALA A 131 2.57 -14.95 -16.17
N PHE A 132 3.81 -15.30 -15.78
CA PHE A 132 4.60 -16.36 -16.41
C PHE A 132 3.87 -17.69 -16.38
N HIS A 133 3.31 -18.08 -15.23
CA HIS A 133 2.54 -19.31 -15.09
C HIS A 133 1.29 -19.31 -16.00
N ILE A 134 0.54 -18.20 -16.04
CA ILE A 134 -0.65 -18.08 -16.89
C ILE A 134 -0.29 -18.23 -18.39
N TRP A 135 0.82 -17.67 -18.82
CA TRP A 135 1.20 -17.65 -20.25
C TRP A 135 1.86 -18.95 -20.70
N THR A 136 2.59 -19.62 -19.82
CA THR A 136 3.43 -20.76 -20.21
C THR A 136 2.96 -22.11 -19.65
N GLY A 137 2.15 -22.08 -18.59
CA GLY A 137 1.81 -23.26 -17.81
C GLY A 137 2.96 -23.80 -16.93
N LEU A 138 4.10 -23.09 -16.91
CA LEU A 138 5.30 -23.51 -16.17
C LEU A 138 5.49 -22.65 -14.91
N ASP A 139 6.22 -23.18 -13.95
CA ASP A 139 6.64 -22.44 -12.77
C ASP A 139 7.91 -21.63 -13.03
N MET A 140 7.90 -20.34 -12.71
CA MET A 140 9.07 -19.48 -12.82
C MET A 140 10.09 -19.83 -11.72
N PRO A 141 11.40 -19.91 -12.03
CA PRO A 141 12.44 -20.12 -11.03
C PRO A 141 12.66 -18.85 -10.21
N VAL A 142 11.75 -18.59 -9.26
CA VAL A 142 11.62 -17.31 -8.52
C VAL A 142 12.92 -16.92 -7.83
N GLU A 143 13.58 -17.87 -7.15
CA GLU A 143 14.83 -17.61 -6.42
C GLU A 143 15.96 -17.13 -7.33
N ILE A 144 16.12 -17.75 -8.50
CA ILE A 144 17.13 -17.36 -9.47
C ILE A 144 16.85 -15.94 -10.00
N VAL A 145 15.59 -15.65 -10.32
CA VAL A 145 15.17 -14.33 -10.79
C VAL A 145 15.37 -13.27 -9.70
N ARG A 146 14.96 -13.58 -8.47
CA ARG A 146 15.15 -12.70 -7.30
C ARG A 146 16.61 -12.35 -7.09
N GLU A 147 17.49 -13.36 -7.03
CA GLU A 147 18.92 -13.15 -6.80
C GLU A 147 19.59 -12.35 -7.90
N LYS A 148 19.13 -12.47 -9.12
CA LYS A 148 19.75 -11.82 -10.28
C LYS A 148 19.28 -10.37 -10.49
N TYR A 149 18.00 -10.09 -10.24
CA TYR A 149 17.37 -8.84 -10.66
C TYR A 149 16.75 -8.00 -9.52
N PHE A 150 16.55 -8.59 -8.35
CA PHE A 150 15.83 -7.98 -7.22
C PHE A 150 16.69 -7.79 -5.96
N LYS A 151 18.00 -7.70 -6.12
CA LYS A 151 18.95 -7.34 -5.06
C LYS A 151 18.94 -5.86 -4.78
#